data_7f394b4c0d35f3a01a61dd496647a649
#
_entry.id   7f394b4c0d35f3a01a61dd496647a649
#
_cell.length_a   1.000
_cell.length_b   1.000
_cell.length_c   1.000
_cell.angle_alpha   90.00
_cell.angle_beta   90.00
_cell.angle_gamma   90.00
#
_symmetry.space_group_name_H-M   'P 1'
#
loop_
_entity.id
_entity.type
_entity.pdbx_description
1 polymer ?
#
loop_
_entity_poly.entity_id
_entity_poly.type
_entity_poly.pdbx_seq_one_letter_code
_entity_poly.pdbx_strand_id
1 'polypeptide(L)'
;IYIIACKSKKTFNLIANKNIDDYSNVYLDTKSILVELDMAKNTPRVYLLNNGKYVSHSFYGNESPSKEANTTITFNTNEIDLGKISRTEKARIKFTIWNTGKNIVRISHIDLSCECLNIENEITEINPGDSTCLNIIFHPDDIGKFQREILLYGNFDSSPKLLTITGECF
;
A
#
# COMPACT_ATOMS: atom_id res chain seq x y z
N ILE A 1 10.20 -1.78 15.33
CA ILE A 1 9.07 -1.66 16.29
C ILE A 1 7.79 -1.94 15.53
N TYR A 2 7.00 -2.85 16.05
CA TYR A 2 5.66 -3.16 15.53
C TYR A 2 4.61 -2.55 16.44
N ILE A 3 3.64 -1.89 15.86
CA ILE A 3 2.48 -1.38 16.59
C ILE A 3 1.24 -2.08 16.06
N ILE A 4 0.48 -2.70 16.95
CA ILE A 4 -0.78 -3.35 16.61
C ILE A 4 -1.93 -2.40 16.97
N ALA A 5 -2.60 -1.88 15.95
CA ALA A 5 -3.81 -1.10 16.14
C ALA A 5 -5.02 -2.02 16.22
N CYS A 6 -5.63 -2.09 17.39
CA CYS A 6 -6.83 -2.90 17.64
C CYS A 6 -7.87 -2.09 18.43
N LYS A 7 -9.13 -2.28 18.11
CA LYS A 7 -10.24 -1.65 18.85
C LYS A 7 -10.50 -2.28 20.21
N SER A 8 -9.99 -3.48 20.48
CA SER A 8 -10.22 -4.15 21.76
C SER A 8 -9.05 -5.05 22.17
N LYS A 9 -8.87 -5.19 23.49
CA LYS A 9 -7.90 -6.13 24.08
C LYS A 9 -8.18 -7.58 23.69
N LYS A 10 -9.45 -7.94 23.46
CA LYS A 10 -9.84 -9.28 23.01
C LYS A 10 -9.29 -9.59 21.64
N THR A 11 -9.38 -8.64 20.71
CA THR A 11 -8.81 -8.78 19.35
C THR A 11 -7.29 -8.89 19.41
N PHE A 12 -6.63 -8.09 20.25
CA PHE A 12 -5.19 -8.18 20.47
C PHE A 12 -4.76 -9.56 20.96
N ASN A 13 -5.45 -10.12 21.97
CA ASN A 13 -5.12 -11.44 22.50
C ASN A 13 -5.28 -12.55 21.46
N LEU A 14 -6.27 -12.46 20.58
CA LEU A 14 -6.45 -13.39 19.46
C LEU A 14 -5.30 -13.33 18.47
N ILE A 15 -4.74 -12.15 18.24
CA ILE A 15 -3.61 -11.92 17.37
C ILE A 15 -2.33 -12.42 18.05
N ALA A 16 -2.11 -12.08 19.32
CA ALA A 16 -0.93 -12.43 20.09
C ALA A 16 -0.75 -13.97 20.22
N ASN A 17 -1.84 -14.69 20.36
CA ASN A 17 -1.80 -16.17 20.48
C ASN A 17 -1.44 -16.90 19.18
N LYS A 18 -1.29 -16.19 18.08
CA LYS A 18 -1.06 -16.81 16.76
C LYS A 18 0.35 -16.68 16.19
N ASN A 19 1.38 -16.16 16.89
CA ASN A 19 2.78 -16.11 16.43
C ASN A 19 3.55 -14.82 16.78
N ILE A 20 3.22 -14.15 17.88
CA ILE A 20 3.93 -12.91 18.27
C ILE A 20 5.08 -13.19 19.24
N ASP A 21 5.29 -14.44 19.66
CA ASP A 21 6.31 -14.81 20.66
C ASP A 21 7.76 -14.45 20.27
N ASP A 22 8.01 -14.13 18.99
CA ASP A 22 9.33 -13.73 18.49
C ASP A 22 9.58 -12.21 18.42
N TYR A 23 8.61 -11.38 18.80
CA TYR A 23 8.74 -9.93 18.63
C TYR A 23 8.93 -9.19 19.96
N SER A 24 10.16 -8.89 20.30
CA SER A 24 10.53 -8.12 21.50
C SER A 24 10.04 -6.66 21.54
N ASN A 25 9.41 -6.17 20.48
CA ASN A 25 9.03 -4.77 20.30
C ASN A 25 7.61 -4.61 19.71
N VAL A 26 6.62 -5.27 20.32
CA VAL A 26 5.21 -5.13 19.95
C VAL A 26 4.50 -4.20 20.92
N TYR A 27 3.82 -3.20 20.42
CA TYR A 27 3.05 -2.22 21.22
C TYR A 27 1.58 -2.26 20.82
N LEU A 28 0.71 -2.20 21.80
CA LEU A 28 -0.72 -2.07 21.58
C LEU A 28 -1.11 -0.58 21.55
N ASP A 29 -1.81 -0.16 20.52
CA ASP A 29 -2.43 1.18 20.47
C ASP A 29 -3.66 1.25 21.38
N THR A 30 -3.42 1.25 22.69
CA THR A 30 -4.47 1.23 23.72
C THR A 30 -5.34 2.49 23.74
N LYS A 31 -4.82 3.58 23.19
CA LYS A 31 -5.53 4.87 23.14
C LYS A 31 -6.21 5.10 21.79
N SER A 32 -6.11 4.15 20.88
CA SER A 32 -6.64 4.25 19.50
C SER A 32 -6.12 5.47 18.72
N ILE A 33 -4.91 5.94 19.05
CA ILE A 33 -4.31 7.14 18.45
C ILE A 33 -4.17 6.97 16.93
N LEU A 34 -3.75 5.79 16.47
CA LEU A 34 -3.63 5.51 15.03
C LEU A 34 -4.99 5.48 14.33
N VAL A 35 -6.05 5.09 15.06
CA VAL A 35 -7.43 5.14 14.54
C VAL A 35 -7.91 6.60 14.46
N GLU A 36 -7.61 7.41 15.47
CA GLU A 36 -7.95 8.84 15.50
C GLU A 36 -7.20 9.64 14.42
N LEU A 37 -5.94 9.26 14.13
CA LEU A 37 -5.16 9.84 13.04
C LEU A 37 -5.53 9.29 11.66
N ASP A 38 -6.63 8.53 11.56
CA ASP A 38 -7.10 7.92 10.32
C ASP A 38 -6.12 6.89 9.68
N MET A 39 -5.06 6.55 10.39
CA MET A 39 -4.05 5.60 9.94
C MET A 39 -4.50 4.14 10.03
N ALA A 40 -5.59 3.85 10.77
CA ALA A 40 -6.08 2.50 11.01
C ALA A 40 -7.61 2.38 10.89
N LYS A 41 -8.18 2.94 9.82
CA LYS A 41 -9.63 2.88 9.55
C LYS A 41 -10.16 1.44 9.57
N ASN A 42 -9.42 0.53 9.00
CA ASN A 42 -9.76 -0.89 8.91
C ASN A 42 -8.89 -1.71 9.87
N THR A 43 -9.21 -1.66 11.13
CA THR A 43 -8.52 -2.46 12.17
C THR A 43 -8.99 -3.92 12.16
N PRO A 44 -8.15 -4.88 12.58
CA PRO A 44 -6.80 -4.70 13.12
C PRO A 44 -5.74 -4.52 12.04
N ARG A 45 -4.71 -3.70 12.32
CA ARG A 45 -3.55 -3.49 11.47
C ARG A 45 -2.26 -3.61 12.27
N VAL A 46 -1.19 -4.07 11.62
CA VAL A 46 0.16 -4.08 12.16
C VAL A 46 0.99 -3.06 11.43
N TYR A 47 1.58 -2.12 12.14
CA TYR A 47 2.46 -1.10 11.60
C TYR A 47 3.91 -1.43 11.91
N LEU A 48 4.76 -1.39 10.90
CA LEU A 48 6.21 -1.47 11.07
C LEU A 48 6.78 -0.06 11.08
N LEU A 49 7.50 0.27 12.17
CA LEU A 49 8.24 1.52 12.30
C LEU A 49 9.74 1.23 12.34
N ASN A 50 10.51 1.96 11.57
CA ASN A 50 11.96 1.98 11.67
C ASN A 50 12.42 3.35 12.16
N ASN A 51 13.10 3.38 13.33
CA ASN A 51 13.53 4.60 14.02
C ASN A 51 12.40 5.64 14.20
N GLY A 52 11.20 5.16 14.57
CA GLY A 52 10.02 6.00 14.76
C GLY A 52 9.36 6.49 13.47
N LYS A 53 9.88 6.14 12.30
CA LYS A 53 9.27 6.43 11.02
C LYS A 53 8.45 5.25 10.53
N TYR A 54 7.28 5.54 9.97
CA TYR A 54 6.44 4.56 9.31
C TYR A 54 7.19 3.93 8.12
N VAL A 55 7.13 2.60 8.03
CA VAL A 55 7.74 1.85 6.92
C VAL A 55 6.67 1.12 6.13
N SER A 56 5.78 0.40 6.83
CA SER A 56 4.72 -0.37 6.19
C SER A 56 3.65 -0.76 7.20
N HIS A 57 2.51 -1.21 6.71
CA HIS A 57 1.49 -1.85 7.52
C HIS A 57 0.93 -3.10 6.82
N SER A 58 0.32 -3.98 7.59
CA SER A 58 -0.41 -5.13 7.09
C SER A 58 -1.76 -5.25 7.76
N PHE A 59 -2.75 -5.78 7.04
CA PHE A 59 -4.03 -6.16 7.62
C PHE A 59 -3.87 -7.47 8.38
N TYR A 60 -4.45 -7.52 9.57
CA TYR A 60 -4.63 -8.76 10.28
C TYR A 60 -6.08 -9.25 10.02
N GLY A 61 -6.25 -10.03 9.00
CA GLY A 61 -7.50 -10.67 8.61
C GLY A 61 -7.29 -12.15 8.30
N ASN A 62 -8.35 -12.90 8.04
CA ASN A 62 -8.28 -14.34 7.73
C ASN A 62 -7.55 -14.67 6.42
N GLU A 63 -7.12 -13.68 5.68
CA GLU A 63 -6.19 -13.82 4.58
C GLU A 63 -4.79 -13.50 5.11
N SER A 64 -4.17 -14.52 5.70
CA SER A 64 -2.71 -14.59 5.68
C SER A 64 -2.31 -14.42 4.22
N PRO A 65 -1.43 -13.45 3.83
CA PRO A 65 -0.79 -13.58 2.54
C PRO A 65 -0.20 -14.98 2.54
N SER A 66 -0.71 -15.84 1.66
CA SER A 66 -0.22 -17.20 1.51
C SER A 66 1.29 -17.10 1.50
N LYS A 67 1.98 -17.89 2.33
CA LYS A 67 3.44 -17.90 2.49
C LYS A 67 4.20 -18.20 1.19
N GLU A 68 3.48 -18.40 0.12
CA GLU A 68 4.00 -18.56 -1.23
C GLU A 68 3.53 -17.36 -2.04
N ALA A 69 4.45 -16.47 -2.37
CA ALA A 69 4.28 -15.56 -3.49
C ALA A 69 3.99 -16.45 -4.71
N ASN A 70 2.71 -16.52 -5.08
CA ASN A 70 2.24 -17.50 -6.06
C ASN A 70 2.50 -17.06 -7.49
N THR A 71 2.97 -15.83 -7.71
CA THR A 71 3.12 -15.28 -9.06
C THR A 71 4.05 -14.07 -9.08
N THR A 72 4.45 -13.67 -10.27
CA THR A 72 5.36 -12.54 -10.50
C THR A 72 4.67 -11.49 -11.33
N ILE A 73 4.85 -10.21 -10.97
CA ILE A 73 4.38 -9.08 -11.76
C ILE A 73 5.52 -8.20 -12.22
N THR A 74 5.34 -7.59 -13.38
CA THR A 74 6.24 -6.57 -13.93
C THR A 74 5.45 -5.34 -14.33
N PHE A 75 6.14 -4.20 -14.40
CA PHE A 75 5.56 -2.91 -14.79
C PHE A 75 6.28 -2.35 -16.01
N ASN A 76 5.60 -1.50 -16.77
CA ASN A 76 6.25 -0.70 -17.80
C ASN A 76 7.33 0.23 -17.22
N THR A 77 7.04 0.77 -16.03
CA THR A 77 7.96 1.56 -15.22
C THR A 77 7.46 1.56 -13.77
N ASN A 78 8.37 1.72 -12.83
CA ASN A 78 8.04 1.89 -11.41
C ASN A 78 8.04 3.37 -11.01
N GLU A 79 8.50 4.26 -11.90
CA GLU A 79 8.59 5.68 -11.65
C GLU A 79 8.14 6.47 -12.89
N ILE A 80 7.34 7.51 -12.67
CA ILE A 80 6.89 8.45 -13.69
C ILE A 80 7.22 9.86 -13.22
N ASP A 81 8.04 10.57 -13.99
CA ASP A 81 8.29 12.00 -13.82
C ASP A 81 7.31 12.80 -14.68
N LEU A 82 6.50 13.62 -14.06
CA LEU A 82 5.53 14.49 -14.72
C LEU A 82 6.17 15.80 -15.22
N GLY A 83 7.47 16.02 -14.88
CA GLY A 83 8.13 17.28 -15.18
C GLY A 83 7.47 18.45 -14.46
N LYS A 84 7.23 19.55 -15.18
CA LYS A 84 6.53 20.72 -14.64
C LYS A 84 5.04 20.65 -14.92
N ILE A 85 4.23 20.77 -13.88
CA ILE A 85 2.77 20.74 -13.95
C ILE A 85 2.18 21.95 -13.23
N SER A 86 1.15 22.57 -13.81
CA SER A 86 0.42 23.66 -13.14
C SER A 86 -0.44 23.11 -12.01
N ARG A 87 -0.53 23.86 -10.89
CA ARG A 87 -1.40 23.52 -9.76
C ARG A 87 -2.87 23.35 -10.14
N THR A 88 -3.31 23.97 -11.22
CA THR A 88 -4.69 23.89 -11.70
C THR A 88 -4.96 22.74 -12.67
N GLU A 89 -3.90 22.04 -13.09
CA GLU A 89 -4.00 20.92 -14.02
C GLU A 89 -4.08 19.59 -13.27
N LYS A 90 -4.79 18.63 -13.89
CA LYS A 90 -4.85 17.25 -13.43
C LYS A 90 -3.99 16.39 -14.34
N ALA A 91 -3.10 15.60 -13.77
CA ALA A 91 -2.36 14.62 -14.55
C ALA A 91 -3.07 13.25 -14.50
N ARG A 92 -3.20 12.62 -15.68
CA ARG A 92 -3.60 11.21 -15.79
C ARG A 92 -2.38 10.36 -15.99
N ILE A 93 -2.19 9.41 -15.10
CA ILE A 93 -1.00 8.57 -14.98
C ILE A 93 -1.45 7.13 -15.18
N LYS A 94 -0.68 6.37 -15.95
CA LYS A 94 -0.97 4.98 -16.27
C LYS A 94 0.24 4.10 -15.99
N PHE A 95 0.09 3.17 -15.05
CA PHE A 95 1.02 2.08 -14.87
C PHE A 95 0.42 0.81 -15.49
N THR A 96 1.15 0.19 -16.41
CA THR A 96 0.76 -1.11 -16.95
C THR A 96 1.39 -2.21 -16.12
N ILE A 97 0.59 -3.17 -15.70
CA ILE A 97 0.97 -4.30 -14.85
C ILE A 97 0.79 -5.58 -15.67
N TRP A 98 1.84 -6.37 -15.83
CA TRP A 98 1.79 -7.68 -16.45
C TRP A 98 1.91 -8.77 -15.40
N ASN A 99 1.07 -9.78 -15.49
CA ASN A 99 1.26 -11.03 -14.77
C ASN A 99 2.21 -11.94 -15.57
N THR A 100 3.48 -11.92 -15.19
CA THR A 100 4.52 -12.75 -15.81
C THR A 100 4.70 -14.10 -15.11
N GLY A 101 3.93 -14.35 -14.07
CA GLY A 101 3.92 -15.61 -13.34
C GLY A 101 2.94 -16.64 -13.91
N LYS A 102 2.77 -17.75 -13.18
CA LYS A 102 1.98 -18.91 -13.62
C LYS A 102 0.58 -18.96 -13.01
N ASN A 103 0.33 -18.18 -11.96
CA ASN A 103 -0.93 -18.17 -11.22
C ASN A 103 -1.61 -16.80 -11.35
N ILE A 104 -2.91 -16.76 -11.07
CA ILE A 104 -3.69 -15.51 -11.08
C ILE A 104 -3.09 -14.55 -10.04
N VAL A 105 -2.79 -13.32 -10.47
CA VAL A 105 -2.51 -12.21 -9.57
C VAL A 105 -3.81 -11.75 -8.94
N ARG A 106 -3.80 -11.58 -7.62
CA ARG A 106 -4.90 -10.95 -6.87
C ARG A 106 -4.36 -9.73 -6.17
N ILE A 107 -4.89 -8.57 -6.52
CA ILE A 107 -4.58 -7.31 -5.84
C ILE A 107 -5.49 -7.22 -4.62
N SER A 108 -4.89 -7.21 -3.44
CA SER A 108 -5.62 -7.16 -2.17
C SER A 108 -5.88 -5.74 -1.69
N HIS A 109 -4.96 -4.83 -2.00
CA HIS A 109 -5.04 -3.44 -1.55
C HIS A 109 -4.09 -2.54 -2.33
N ILE A 110 -4.44 -1.24 -2.44
CA ILE A 110 -3.58 -0.19 -2.99
C ILE A 110 -3.59 0.98 -2.01
N ASP A 111 -2.40 1.33 -1.49
CA ASP A 111 -2.22 2.50 -0.64
C ASP A 111 -1.72 3.69 -1.47
N LEU A 112 -2.30 4.83 -1.23
CA LEU A 112 -1.91 6.11 -1.83
C LEU A 112 -1.30 7.00 -0.74
N SER A 113 -0.18 7.66 -1.03
CA SER A 113 0.55 8.50 -0.06
C SER A 113 -0.15 9.81 0.29
N CYS A 114 -1.15 10.23 -0.49
CA CYS A 114 -1.91 11.47 -0.26
C CYS A 114 -3.33 11.38 -0.84
N GLU A 115 -4.21 12.26 -0.38
CA GLU A 115 -5.53 12.48 -0.97
C GLU A 115 -5.48 13.15 -2.36
N CYS A 116 -4.30 13.63 -2.73
CA CYS A 116 -4.01 14.21 -4.04
C CYS A 116 -3.99 13.18 -5.20
N LEU A 117 -4.00 11.89 -4.86
CA LEU A 117 -4.07 10.76 -5.80
C LEU A 117 -5.44 10.09 -5.74
N ASN A 118 -6.01 9.76 -6.90
CA ASN A 118 -7.25 9.01 -7.01
C ASN A 118 -7.12 7.89 -8.04
N ILE A 119 -7.61 6.70 -7.72
CA ILE A 119 -7.66 5.56 -8.63
C ILE A 119 -8.92 5.68 -9.48
N GLU A 120 -8.79 5.66 -10.82
CA GLU A 120 -9.93 5.74 -11.75
C GLU A 120 -10.59 4.38 -12.01
N ASN A 121 -9.86 3.27 -11.81
CA ASN A 121 -10.35 1.93 -12.13
C ASN A 121 -9.99 0.92 -11.05
N GLU A 122 -10.91 0.04 -10.76
CA GLU A 122 -10.67 -1.09 -9.86
C GLU A 122 -9.87 -2.18 -10.57
N ILE A 123 -8.87 -2.73 -9.88
CA ILE A 123 -8.07 -3.86 -10.33
C ILE A 123 -8.11 -4.92 -9.24
N THR A 124 -8.66 -6.08 -9.53
CA THR A 124 -8.78 -7.17 -8.56
C THR A 124 -7.95 -8.39 -8.95
N GLU A 125 -7.99 -8.78 -10.22
CA GLU A 125 -7.31 -9.99 -10.71
C GLU A 125 -6.65 -9.76 -12.08
N ILE A 126 -5.51 -10.46 -12.33
CA ILE A 126 -4.84 -10.51 -13.64
C ILE A 126 -4.48 -11.97 -13.91
N ASN A 127 -4.97 -12.53 -15.00
CA ASN A 127 -4.65 -13.91 -15.39
C ASN A 127 -3.18 -14.05 -15.83
N PRO A 128 -2.60 -15.26 -15.74
CA PRO A 128 -1.25 -15.51 -16.25
C PRO A 128 -1.10 -15.11 -17.71
N GLY A 129 -0.06 -14.34 -18.03
CA GLY A 129 0.22 -13.81 -19.35
C GLY A 129 -0.59 -12.58 -19.76
N ASP A 130 -1.59 -12.19 -18.98
CA ASP A 130 -2.37 -10.97 -19.23
C ASP A 130 -1.74 -9.74 -18.59
N SER A 131 -2.28 -8.59 -18.95
CA SER A 131 -1.93 -7.29 -18.36
C SER A 131 -3.16 -6.46 -18.08
N THR A 132 -3.00 -5.51 -17.16
CA THR A 132 -3.99 -4.48 -16.85
C THR A 132 -3.32 -3.14 -16.63
N CYS A 133 -4.12 -2.10 -16.50
CA CYS A 133 -3.63 -0.75 -16.26
C CYS A 133 -4.16 -0.21 -14.95
N LEU A 134 -3.27 0.29 -14.09
CA LEU A 134 -3.62 1.13 -12.97
C LEU A 134 -3.64 2.58 -13.44
N ASN A 135 -4.83 3.18 -13.49
CA ASN A 135 -5.02 4.55 -13.91
C ASN A 135 -5.19 5.43 -12.66
N ILE A 136 -4.35 6.44 -12.55
CA ILE A 136 -4.30 7.37 -11.42
C ILE A 136 -4.56 8.78 -11.93
N ILE A 137 -5.41 9.53 -11.22
CA ILE A 137 -5.50 10.98 -11.35
C ILE A 137 -4.71 11.61 -10.22
N PHE A 138 -3.78 12.47 -10.57
CA PHE A 138 -3.04 13.30 -9.64
C PHE A 138 -3.55 14.74 -9.72
N HIS A 139 -3.86 15.30 -8.55
CA HIS A 139 -4.23 16.73 -8.37
C HIS A 139 -3.13 17.36 -7.53
N PRO A 140 -2.28 18.24 -8.11
CA PRO A 140 -1.26 18.92 -7.34
C PRO A 140 -1.87 19.72 -6.18
N ASP A 141 -1.38 19.48 -4.98
CA ASP A 141 -1.84 20.11 -3.75
C ASP A 141 -0.97 21.28 -3.31
N ASP A 142 0.36 21.17 -3.54
CA ASP A 142 1.36 22.16 -3.14
C ASP A 142 2.28 22.58 -4.30
N ILE A 143 2.80 23.82 -4.23
CA ILE A 143 3.82 24.32 -5.15
C ILE A 143 5.18 23.80 -4.76
N GLY A 144 6.02 23.48 -5.75
CA GLY A 144 7.37 22.97 -5.57
C GLY A 144 7.55 21.53 -6.01
N LYS A 145 8.72 20.96 -5.70
CA LYS A 145 9.03 19.56 -6.04
C LYS A 145 8.21 18.62 -5.18
N PHE A 146 7.67 17.59 -5.81
CA PHE A 146 6.88 16.57 -5.15
C PHE A 146 7.38 15.16 -5.49
N GLN A 147 7.14 14.24 -4.56
CA GLN A 147 7.21 12.80 -4.74
C GLN A 147 5.96 12.19 -4.10
N ARG A 148 5.25 11.37 -4.85
CA ARG A 148 4.06 10.64 -4.38
C ARG A 148 4.27 9.16 -4.61
N GLU A 149 3.82 8.37 -3.66
CA GLU A 149 4.05 6.93 -3.61
C GLU A 149 2.73 6.17 -3.63
N ILE A 150 2.75 5.03 -4.31
CA ILE A 150 1.64 4.10 -4.41
C ILE A 150 2.19 2.73 -4.06
N LEU A 151 1.59 2.07 -3.06
CA LEU A 151 1.95 0.72 -2.67
C LEU A 151 0.88 -0.25 -3.11
N LEU A 152 1.26 -1.18 -3.97
CA LEU A 152 0.40 -2.22 -4.51
C LEU A 152 0.62 -3.54 -3.78
N TYR A 153 -0.41 -4.04 -3.11
CA TYR A 153 -0.39 -5.29 -2.33
C TYR A 153 -1.11 -6.41 -3.06
N GLY A 154 -0.58 -7.63 -2.97
CA GLY A 154 -1.20 -8.80 -3.57
C GLY A 154 -0.40 -10.08 -3.33
N ASN A 155 -0.80 -11.18 -4.01
CA ASN A 155 -0.18 -12.50 -3.90
C ASN A 155 1.03 -12.68 -4.84
N PHE A 156 1.83 -11.65 -5.05
CA PHE A 156 2.98 -11.66 -5.94
C PHE A 156 4.30 -11.43 -5.19
N ASP A 157 5.40 -11.81 -5.84
CA ASP A 157 6.75 -11.67 -5.28
C ASP A 157 7.07 -10.22 -4.93
N SER A 158 7.69 -10.04 -3.76
CA SER A 158 8.09 -8.73 -3.24
C SER A 158 6.90 -7.77 -3.08
N SER A 159 5.73 -8.29 -2.68
CA SER A 159 4.61 -7.46 -2.27
C SER A 159 4.90 -6.79 -0.91
N PRO A 160 4.62 -5.47 -0.73
CA PRO A 160 4.05 -4.57 -1.73
C PRO A 160 5.07 -4.11 -2.79
N LYS A 161 4.56 -3.77 -3.98
CA LYS A 161 5.33 -3.05 -5.00
C LYS A 161 5.15 -1.55 -4.82
N LEU A 162 6.28 -0.82 -4.86
CA LEU A 162 6.29 0.63 -4.83
C LEU A 162 6.27 1.19 -6.25
N LEU A 163 5.34 2.11 -6.51
CA LEU A 163 5.31 2.96 -7.69
C LEU A 163 5.46 4.41 -7.23
N THR A 164 6.21 5.20 -7.98
CA THR A 164 6.56 6.57 -7.63
C THR A 164 6.16 7.54 -8.74
N ILE A 165 5.64 8.69 -8.33
CA ILE A 165 5.32 9.82 -9.21
C ILE A 165 6.10 11.02 -8.70
N THR A 166 6.89 11.64 -9.58
CA THR A 166 7.70 12.81 -9.26
C THR A 166 7.37 13.97 -10.19
N GLY A 167 7.82 15.16 -9.83
CA GLY A 167 7.69 16.37 -10.65
C GLY A 167 7.86 17.65 -9.85
N GLU A 168 7.52 18.76 -10.49
CA GLU A 168 7.54 20.11 -9.89
C GLU A 168 6.25 20.85 -10.24
N CYS A 169 5.50 21.27 -9.24
CA CYS A 169 4.28 22.04 -9.37
C CYS A 169 4.58 23.56 -9.32
N PHE A 170 3.95 24.37 -10.20
CA PHE A 170 4.08 25.83 -10.25
C PHE A 170 2.73 26.52 -10.31
#